data_ca1270208eb4fdfa52aa90e486778ab3
#
_entry.id   ca1270208eb4fdfa52aa90e486778ab3
#
_cell.length_a   1.000
_cell.length_b   1.000
_cell.length_c   1.000
_cell.angle_alpha   90.00
_cell.angle_beta   90.00
_cell.angle_gamma   90.00
#
_symmetry.space_group_name_H-M   'P 1'
#
loop_
_entity.id
_entity.type
_entity.pdbx_description
1 polymer ?
#
loop_
_entity_poly.entity_id
_entity_poly.type
_entity_poly.pdbx_seq_one_letter_code
_entity_poly.pdbx_strand_id
1 'polypeptide(L)'
;MHPRIPVFFALFSLISTSALAADESFVGKWKLNSDKSQFAGLEYKIEDAGGGKYRLAFGDDVETLPFDGKDHPTKYGNTWAITQTGPNKWKWTRKRDGKVVAVSDWTVSEDGQIFSSSRESMRPDGSTSHEELKFKRTDGSSGLVGNWETTEVKMTSPATVEIAKWQGDGYSFLDPAYKERANFKLDGKDYTPTGPRVAKGTTVTSKKIDDHTMELTYKLKGKTTQTERWELSPDGKTLTQTITFAGVNKPEVDVYDRQ
;
A
#
# COMPACT_ATOMS: atom_id res chain seq x y z
N MET A 1 53.61 37.79 -56.82
CA MET A 1 52.61 38.15 -55.79
C MET A 1 51.40 37.29 -55.98
N HIS A 2 51.24 36.29 -55.13
CA HIS A 2 50.05 35.39 -55.14
C HIS A 2 49.34 35.63 -53.82
N PRO A 3 48.02 35.82 -53.80
CA PRO A 3 47.25 35.98 -52.57
C PRO A 3 46.89 34.62 -52.00
N ARG A 4 47.17 34.41 -50.71
CA ARG A 4 46.80 33.26 -49.90
C ARG A 4 45.34 33.37 -49.53
N ILE A 5 44.56 32.33 -49.82
CA ILE A 5 43.16 32.17 -49.39
C ILE A 5 43.18 31.48 -48.02
N PRO A 6 42.52 32.00 -46.98
CA PRO A 6 42.42 31.30 -45.72
C PRO A 6 41.28 30.25 -45.81
N VAL A 7 41.61 29.02 -45.51
CA VAL A 7 40.64 27.91 -45.34
C VAL A 7 39.98 28.06 -43.93
N PHE A 8 38.71 28.39 -43.87
CA PHE A 8 37.92 28.34 -42.65
C PHE A 8 37.52 26.87 -42.39
N PHE A 9 38.08 26.28 -41.33
CA PHE A 9 37.56 25.04 -40.75
C PHE A 9 36.32 25.34 -39.95
N ALA A 10 35.14 25.03 -40.46
CA ALA A 10 33.91 25.02 -39.69
C ALA A 10 33.89 23.78 -38.79
N LEU A 11 34.09 24.03 -37.48
CA LEU A 11 33.91 23.01 -36.46
C LEU A 11 32.39 22.77 -36.29
N PHE A 12 31.86 21.73 -36.89
CA PHE A 12 30.51 21.25 -36.61
C PHE A 12 30.52 20.56 -35.24
N SER A 13 30.13 21.30 -34.21
CA SER A 13 29.80 20.74 -32.89
C SER A 13 28.54 19.91 -33.06
N LEU A 14 28.68 18.58 -33.13
CA LEU A 14 27.59 17.65 -32.92
C LEU A 14 27.13 17.78 -31.47
N ILE A 15 26.08 18.58 -31.25
CA ILE A 15 25.31 18.56 -30.02
C ILE A 15 24.54 17.23 -30.10
N SER A 16 25.10 16.20 -29.49
CA SER A 16 24.35 14.99 -29.17
C SER A 16 23.28 15.37 -28.15
N THR A 17 22.09 15.67 -28.62
CA THR A 17 20.91 15.66 -27.77
C THR A 17 20.74 14.20 -27.35
N SER A 18 21.25 13.86 -26.19
CA SER A 18 20.81 12.68 -25.47
C SER A 18 19.30 12.87 -25.30
N ALA A 19 18.52 12.25 -26.18
CA ALA A 19 17.12 12.02 -25.91
C ALA A 19 17.12 11.22 -24.60
N LEU A 20 16.86 11.89 -23.51
CA LEU A 20 16.65 11.30 -22.22
C LEU A 20 15.53 10.28 -22.42
N ALA A 21 15.88 9.02 -22.39
CA ALA A 21 14.96 7.93 -22.19
C ALA A 21 14.42 8.04 -20.75
N ALA A 22 13.69 9.14 -20.49
CA ALA A 22 13.12 9.48 -19.19
C ALA A 22 11.97 8.56 -18.80
N ASP A 23 11.71 7.52 -19.59
CA ASP A 23 10.44 6.81 -19.55
C ASP A 23 10.55 5.33 -19.14
N GLU A 24 11.74 4.82 -18.86
CA GLU A 24 11.96 3.45 -18.39
C GLU A 24 12.27 3.36 -16.89
N SER A 25 12.36 4.49 -16.20
CA SER A 25 12.88 4.54 -14.84
C SER A 25 12.09 3.70 -13.84
N PHE A 26 10.74 3.71 -13.89
CA PHE A 26 9.89 2.91 -13.00
C PHE A 26 9.67 1.47 -13.48
N VAL A 27 9.86 1.18 -14.77
CA VAL A 27 9.63 -0.14 -15.35
C VAL A 27 10.58 -1.16 -14.76
N GLY A 28 10.04 -2.30 -14.29
CA GLY A 28 10.83 -3.37 -13.69
C GLY A 28 10.04 -4.23 -12.73
N LYS A 29 10.77 -5.17 -12.12
CA LYS A 29 10.27 -5.98 -11.00
C LYS A 29 10.86 -5.44 -9.71
N TRP A 30 10.02 -5.32 -8.71
CA TRP A 30 10.33 -4.68 -7.46
C TRP A 30 9.92 -5.58 -6.31
N LYS A 31 10.80 -5.79 -5.33
CA LYS A 31 10.52 -6.58 -4.14
C LYS A 31 10.60 -5.71 -2.92
N LEU A 32 9.54 -5.73 -2.11
CA LEU A 32 9.47 -5.01 -0.85
C LEU A 32 10.62 -5.43 0.06
N ASN A 33 11.36 -4.45 0.56
CA ASN A 33 12.40 -4.60 1.57
C ASN A 33 11.85 -4.11 2.90
N SER A 34 11.34 -5.06 3.71
CA SER A 34 10.74 -4.74 5.01
C SER A 34 11.71 -4.10 5.99
N ASP A 35 13.02 -4.36 5.86
CA ASP A 35 14.05 -3.82 6.77
C ASP A 35 14.32 -2.34 6.49
N LYS A 36 14.06 -1.88 5.26
CA LYS A 36 14.19 -0.47 4.87
C LYS A 36 12.86 0.29 4.98
N SER A 37 11.74 -0.41 5.09
CA SER A 37 10.40 0.16 5.14
C SER A 37 10.03 0.64 6.54
N GLN A 38 9.09 1.60 6.64
CA GLN A 38 8.65 2.19 7.90
C GLN A 38 7.16 1.98 8.08
N PHE A 39 6.80 1.03 8.93
CA PHE A 39 5.42 0.68 9.27
C PHE A 39 5.04 1.11 10.69
N ALA A 40 6.00 1.61 11.48
CA ALA A 40 5.78 2.02 12.86
C ALA A 40 5.14 3.40 12.96
N GLY A 41 4.32 3.58 13.99
CA GLY A 41 3.67 4.85 14.31
C GLY A 41 2.33 5.06 13.63
N LEU A 42 1.76 4.04 12.96
CA LEU A 42 0.40 4.07 12.43
C LEU A 42 -0.60 3.87 13.58
N GLU A 43 -1.60 4.72 13.66
CA GLU A 43 -2.58 4.74 14.74
C GLU A 43 -3.85 3.99 14.37
N TYR A 44 -4.29 3.09 15.26
CA TYR A 44 -5.54 2.36 15.16
C TYR A 44 -6.37 2.64 16.41
N LYS A 45 -7.67 2.77 16.24
CA LYS A 45 -8.60 2.99 17.33
C LYS A 45 -9.67 1.91 17.35
N ILE A 46 -9.91 1.36 18.55
CA ILE A 46 -10.98 0.39 18.78
C ILE A 46 -11.84 0.93 19.92
N GLU A 47 -13.12 1.12 19.64
CA GLU A 47 -14.09 1.68 20.58
C GLU A 47 -15.25 0.72 20.78
N ASP A 48 -15.76 0.65 21.99
CA ASP A 48 -17.05 0.01 22.25
C ASP A 48 -18.18 0.91 21.74
N ALA A 49 -18.94 0.40 20.77
CA ALA A 49 -20.08 1.10 20.19
C ALA A 49 -21.42 0.70 20.85
N GLY A 50 -21.36 -0.10 21.92
CA GLY A 50 -22.52 -0.61 22.62
C GLY A 50 -23.19 -1.80 21.93
N GLY A 51 -23.97 -2.56 22.70
CA GLY A 51 -24.72 -3.72 22.18
C GLY A 51 -23.85 -4.84 21.59
N GLY A 52 -22.61 -5.00 22.09
CA GLY A 52 -21.65 -6.00 21.58
C GLY A 52 -21.02 -5.62 20.25
N LYS A 53 -21.14 -4.38 19.82
CA LYS A 53 -20.51 -3.83 18.61
C LYS A 53 -19.26 -3.06 18.96
N TYR A 54 -18.31 -3.12 18.06
CA TYR A 54 -17.06 -2.37 18.15
C TYR A 54 -16.85 -1.53 16.89
N ARG A 55 -16.34 -0.32 17.10
CA ARG A 55 -15.90 0.58 16.03
C ARG A 55 -14.39 0.44 15.88
N LEU A 56 -13.95 -0.02 14.72
CA LEU A 56 -12.54 -0.14 14.36
C LEU A 56 -12.23 0.99 13.38
N ALA A 57 -11.25 1.80 13.70
CA ALA A 57 -10.88 2.96 12.89
C ALA A 57 -9.37 2.98 12.61
N PHE A 58 -9.04 3.25 11.36
CA PHE A 58 -7.71 3.59 10.86
C PHE A 58 -7.84 4.89 10.06
N GLY A 59 -7.55 6.01 10.69
CA GLY A 59 -7.89 7.32 10.15
C GLY A 59 -9.39 7.44 9.83
N ASP A 60 -9.70 7.83 8.59
CA ASP A 60 -11.08 7.93 8.07
C ASP A 60 -11.68 6.57 7.67
N ASP A 61 -10.89 5.52 7.67
CA ASP A 61 -11.36 4.16 7.40
C ASP A 61 -11.96 3.55 8.66
N VAL A 62 -13.28 3.46 8.69
CA VAL A 62 -14.05 3.02 9.86
C VAL A 62 -14.99 1.88 9.49
N GLU A 63 -14.96 0.82 10.30
CA GLU A 63 -15.94 -0.26 10.29
C GLU A 63 -16.57 -0.40 11.69
N THR A 64 -17.88 -0.61 11.74
CA THR A 64 -18.60 -0.88 12.99
C THR A 64 -19.36 -2.18 12.87
N LEU A 65 -18.98 -3.18 13.66
CA LEU A 65 -19.58 -4.52 13.58
C LEU A 65 -19.56 -5.23 14.94
N PRO A 66 -20.46 -6.20 15.15
CA PRO A 66 -20.45 -7.01 16.36
C PRO A 66 -19.29 -8.01 16.33
N PHE A 67 -18.80 -8.36 17.53
CA PHE A 67 -17.81 -9.45 17.71
C PHE A 67 -18.52 -10.73 18.15
N ASP A 68 -19.46 -11.19 17.31
CA ASP A 68 -20.32 -12.36 17.56
C ASP A 68 -19.92 -13.61 16.79
N GLY A 69 -18.79 -13.57 16.08
CA GLY A 69 -18.26 -14.66 15.28
C GLY A 69 -18.99 -14.91 13.96
N LYS A 70 -19.99 -14.11 13.61
CA LYS A 70 -20.71 -14.21 12.34
C LYS A 70 -20.08 -13.29 11.27
N ASP A 71 -20.34 -13.62 10.01
CA ASP A 71 -19.88 -12.84 8.88
C ASP A 71 -20.67 -11.53 8.74
N HIS A 72 -20.02 -10.39 8.90
CA HIS A 72 -20.60 -9.05 8.70
C HIS A 72 -19.99 -8.38 7.49
N PRO A 73 -20.80 -7.80 6.57
CA PRO A 73 -20.28 -7.14 5.37
C PRO A 73 -19.53 -5.86 5.72
N THR A 74 -18.44 -5.61 4.97
CA THR A 74 -17.67 -4.36 5.03
C THR A 74 -17.83 -3.55 3.76
N LYS A 75 -17.42 -2.29 3.81
CA LYS A 75 -17.49 -1.38 2.65
C LYS A 75 -16.60 -1.81 1.47
N TYR A 76 -15.64 -2.70 1.69
CA TYR A 76 -14.72 -3.20 0.67
C TYR A 76 -15.22 -4.47 -0.06
N GLY A 77 -16.47 -4.90 0.19
CA GLY A 77 -17.06 -6.05 -0.49
C GLY A 77 -16.50 -7.40 0.02
N ASN A 78 -16.04 -7.43 1.25
CA ASN A 78 -15.71 -8.65 1.98
C ASN A 78 -16.54 -8.72 3.26
N THR A 79 -16.49 -9.85 3.97
CA THR A 79 -17.09 -9.99 5.29
C THR A 79 -15.99 -10.20 6.34
N TRP A 80 -16.24 -9.67 7.52
CA TRP A 80 -15.42 -9.92 8.71
C TRP A 80 -16.24 -10.65 9.75
N ALA A 81 -15.63 -11.67 10.35
CA ALA A 81 -16.12 -12.34 11.53
C ALA A 81 -15.07 -12.18 12.63
N ILE A 82 -15.46 -11.64 13.76
CA ILE A 82 -14.58 -11.48 14.92
C ILE A 82 -15.26 -12.13 16.12
N THR A 83 -14.52 -12.94 16.86
CA THR A 83 -15.01 -13.58 18.08
C THR A 83 -13.95 -13.56 19.16
N GLN A 84 -14.35 -13.37 20.39
CA GLN A 84 -13.47 -13.55 21.55
C GLN A 84 -13.28 -15.05 21.80
N THR A 85 -12.03 -15.50 21.86
CA THR A 85 -11.66 -16.91 22.06
C THR A 85 -11.13 -17.19 23.46
N GLY A 86 -10.90 -16.14 24.25
CA GLY A 86 -10.45 -16.25 25.65
C GLY A 86 -10.25 -14.87 26.27
N PRO A 87 -9.85 -14.80 27.54
CA PRO A 87 -9.43 -13.54 28.13
C PRO A 87 -8.33 -12.91 27.26
N ASN A 88 -8.53 -11.66 26.87
CA ASN A 88 -7.57 -10.90 26.03
C ASN A 88 -7.19 -11.58 24.69
N LYS A 89 -8.04 -12.45 24.15
CA LYS A 89 -7.80 -13.17 22.88
C LYS A 89 -9.00 -13.10 21.98
N TRP A 90 -8.76 -12.80 20.71
CA TRP A 90 -9.81 -12.77 19.67
C TRP A 90 -9.28 -13.43 18.40
N LYS A 91 -10.22 -13.96 17.62
CA LYS A 91 -9.96 -14.44 16.26
C LYS A 91 -10.72 -13.58 15.28
N TRP A 92 -10.03 -13.09 14.27
CA TRP A 92 -10.58 -12.38 13.15
C TRP A 92 -10.47 -13.21 11.88
N THR A 93 -11.53 -13.26 11.10
CA THR A 93 -11.58 -13.96 9.81
C THR A 93 -12.16 -13.03 8.76
N ARG A 94 -11.49 -12.94 7.62
CA ARG A 94 -11.97 -12.20 6.46
C ARG A 94 -12.32 -13.16 5.35
N LYS A 95 -13.52 -13.00 4.78
CA LYS A 95 -13.97 -13.79 3.62
C LYS A 95 -14.31 -12.87 2.47
N ARG A 96 -14.11 -13.38 1.26
CA ARG A 96 -14.56 -12.77 0.00
C ARG A 96 -15.26 -13.84 -0.81
N ASP A 97 -16.47 -13.53 -1.30
CA ASP A 97 -17.32 -14.50 -2.02
C ASP A 97 -17.44 -15.84 -1.28
N GLY A 98 -17.62 -15.78 0.05
CA GLY A 98 -17.74 -16.93 0.94
C GLY A 98 -16.45 -17.68 1.24
N LYS A 99 -15.33 -17.37 0.58
CA LYS A 99 -14.02 -18.01 0.78
C LYS A 99 -13.20 -17.24 1.80
N VAL A 100 -12.54 -17.96 2.73
CA VAL A 100 -11.58 -17.37 3.65
C VAL A 100 -10.37 -16.85 2.85
N VAL A 101 -10.05 -15.56 3.03
CA VAL A 101 -8.90 -14.91 2.38
C VAL A 101 -7.89 -14.37 3.38
N ALA A 102 -8.26 -14.29 4.67
CA ALA A 102 -7.31 -14.03 5.74
C ALA A 102 -7.89 -14.48 7.09
N VAL A 103 -7.01 -14.87 7.99
CA VAL A 103 -7.29 -15.10 9.41
C VAL A 103 -6.26 -14.37 10.24
N SER A 104 -6.63 -13.97 11.45
CA SER A 104 -5.70 -13.38 12.41
C SER A 104 -6.08 -13.75 13.83
N ASP A 105 -5.08 -14.10 14.63
CA ASP A 105 -5.20 -14.21 16.05
C ASP A 105 -4.72 -12.91 16.70
N TRP A 106 -5.57 -12.32 17.53
CA TRP A 106 -5.33 -11.08 18.24
C TRP A 106 -5.16 -11.36 19.72
N THR A 107 -4.17 -10.76 20.33
CA THR A 107 -3.93 -10.88 21.77
C THR A 107 -3.59 -9.52 22.37
N VAL A 108 -4.09 -9.26 23.58
CA VAL A 108 -3.67 -8.14 24.40
C VAL A 108 -2.89 -8.71 25.58
N SER A 109 -1.72 -8.14 25.90
CA SER A 109 -0.89 -8.55 27.04
C SER A 109 -1.65 -8.42 28.37
N GLU A 110 -1.21 -9.14 29.40
CA GLU A 110 -1.87 -9.13 30.72
C GLU A 110 -1.90 -7.74 31.34
N ASP A 111 -0.85 -6.94 31.14
CA ASP A 111 -0.76 -5.54 31.59
C ASP A 111 -1.58 -4.58 30.71
N GLY A 112 -2.18 -5.08 29.62
CA GLY A 112 -3.01 -4.31 28.70
C GLY A 112 -2.24 -3.36 27.79
N GLN A 113 -0.90 -3.38 27.77
CA GLN A 113 -0.10 -2.36 27.08
C GLN A 113 0.29 -2.75 25.64
N ILE A 114 0.31 -4.03 25.31
CA ILE A 114 0.68 -4.53 23.99
C ILE A 114 -0.49 -5.28 23.37
N PHE A 115 -0.86 -4.88 22.14
CA PHE A 115 -1.73 -5.62 21.26
C PHE A 115 -0.89 -6.27 20.16
N SER A 116 -1.07 -7.57 19.95
CA SER A 116 -0.39 -8.33 18.91
C SER A 116 -1.40 -8.97 17.96
N SER A 117 -1.09 -8.95 16.66
CA SER A 117 -1.89 -9.56 15.59
C SER A 117 -0.99 -10.47 14.77
N SER A 118 -1.26 -11.78 14.80
CA SER A 118 -0.62 -12.78 13.94
C SER A 118 -1.58 -13.10 12.81
N ARG A 119 -1.26 -12.68 11.58
CA ARG A 119 -2.14 -12.77 10.42
C ARG A 119 -1.57 -13.69 9.35
N GLU A 120 -2.42 -14.57 8.86
CA GLU A 120 -2.20 -15.35 7.65
C GLU A 120 -3.16 -14.88 6.56
N SER A 121 -2.64 -14.62 5.36
CA SER A 121 -3.45 -14.24 4.19
C SER A 121 -3.24 -15.26 3.07
N MET A 122 -4.36 -15.78 2.54
CA MET A 122 -4.43 -16.68 1.39
C MET A 122 -4.49 -15.85 0.12
N ARG A 123 -3.49 -16.00 -0.74
CA ARG A 123 -3.38 -15.23 -1.98
C ARG A 123 -4.05 -15.94 -3.16
N PRO A 124 -4.57 -15.20 -4.15
CA PRO A 124 -5.19 -15.79 -5.35
C PRO A 124 -4.26 -16.64 -6.23
N ASP A 125 -2.95 -16.50 -6.07
CA ASP A 125 -1.95 -17.35 -6.73
C ASP A 125 -1.75 -18.71 -6.02
N GLY A 126 -2.41 -18.92 -4.87
CA GLY A 126 -2.32 -20.13 -4.04
C GLY A 126 -1.24 -20.07 -2.97
N SER A 127 -0.44 -18.99 -2.91
CA SER A 127 0.53 -18.79 -1.83
C SER A 127 -0.13 -18.23 -0.58
N THR A 128 0.59 -18.27 0.54
CA THR A 128 0.22 -17.62 1.80
C THR A 128 1.26 -16.56 2.18
N SER A 129 0.82 -15.58 2.95
CA SER A 129 1.72 -14.63 3.63
C SER A 129 1.40 -14.60 5.10
N HIS A 130 2.44 -14.48 5.92
CA HIS A 130 2.31 -14.31 7.37
C HIS A 130 2.82 -12.93 7.76
N GLU A 131 2.07 -12.26 8.62
CA GLU A 131 2.40 -10.96 9.15
C GLU A 131 2.22 -10.96 10.66
N GLU A 132 3.25 -10.52 11.37
CA GLU A 132 3.22 -10.28 12.81
C GLU A 132 3.25 -8.78 13.05
N LEU A 133 2.21 -8.25 13.68
CA LEU A 133 2.12 -6.84 14.03
C LEU A 133 2.09 -6.71 15.54
N LYS A 134 2.82 -5.72 16.06
CA LYS A 134 2.73 -5.29 17.46
C LYS A 134 2.37 -3.83 17.56
N PHE A 135 1.56 -3.54 18.54
CA PHE A 135 1.07 -2.21 18.83
C PHE A 135 1.29 -1.93 20.31
N LYS A 136 1.68 -0.70 20.64
CA LYS A 136 1.62 -0.19 22.00
C LYS A 136 0.30 0.57 22.21
N ARG A 137 -0.24 0.52 23.40
CA ARG A 137 -1.39 1.33 23.80
C ARG A 137 -0.95 2.79 23.95
N THR A 138 -1.71 3.70 23.37
CA THR A 138 -1.50 5.14 23.52
C THR A 138 -2.62 5.81 24.31
N ASP A 139 -3.81 5.16 24.38
CA ASP A 139 -4.93 5.61 25.21
C ASP A 139 -5.86 4.43 25.54
N GLY A 140 -6.66 4.55 26.62
CA GLY A 140 -7.51 3.49 27.13
C GLY A 140 -6.80 2.64 28.18
N SER A 141 -7.57 1.86 28.96
CA SER A 141 -7.06 1.23 30.19
C SER A 141 -7.03 -0.30 30.18
N SER A 142 -7.88 -0.98 29.39
CA SER A 142 -7.97 -2.43 29.46
C SER A 142 -8.59 -3.07 28.22
N GLY A 143 -8.33 -4.36 28.05
CA GLY A 143 -8.85 -5.15 26.94
C GLY A 143 -8.43 -4.63 25.58
N LEU A 144 -9.23 -4.89 24.54
CA LEU A 144 -8.94 -4.50 23.17
C LEU A 144 -9.30 -3.02 22.87
N VAL A 145 -10.24 -2.46 23.64
CA VAL A 145 -10.71 -1.07 23.46
C VAL A 145 -9.59 -0.09 23.83
N GLY A 146 -9.31 0.87 22.95
CA GLY A 146 -8.30 1.89 23.13
C GLY A 146 -7.68 2.38 21.82
N ASN A 147 -6.70 3.25 21.96
CA ASN A 147 -5.87 3.70 20.85
C ASN A 147 -4.55 2.90 20.86
N TRP A 148 -4.14 2.48 19.67
CA TRP A 148 -3.01 1.60 19.47
C TRP A 148 -2.10 2.17 18.40
N GLU A 149 -0.80 2.23 18.66
CA GLU A 149 0.22 2.66 17.70
C GLU A 149 1.10 1.50 17.31
N THR A 150 1.26 1.24 16.00
CA THR A 150 2.14 0.19 15.48
C THR A 150 3.58 0.43 15.91
N THR A 151 4.23 -0.61 16.46
CA THR A 151 5.64 -0.56 16.85
C THR A 151 6.51 -1.50 16.04
N GLU A 152 5.95 -2.61 15.56
CA GLU A 152 6.68 -3.63 14.81
C GLU A 152 5.78 -4.27 13.77
N VAL A 153 6.32 -4.47 12.56
CA VAL A 153 5.69 -5.28 11.50
C VAL A 153 6.74 -6.23 10.93
N LYS A 154 6.47 -7.53 10.98
CA LYS A 154 7.28 -8.57 10.37
C LYS A 154 6.49 -9.29 9.30
N MET A 155 7.09 -9.48 8.12
CA MET A 155 6.48 -10.18 6.99
C MET A 155 7.38 -11.32 6.51
N THR A 156 6.81 -12.52 6.33
CA THR A 156 7.58 -13.68 5.83
C THR A 156 7.58 -13.79 4.31
N SER A 157 6.67 -13.13 3.63
CA SER A 157 6.57 -13.15 2.17
C SER A 157 6.30 -11.74 1.66
N PRO A 158 7.36 -10.90 1.57
CA PRO A 158 7.22 -9.52 1.13
C PRO A 158 6.60 -9.43 -0.27
N ALA A 159 5.85 -8.38 -0.51
CA ALA A 159 5.21 -8.12 -1.80
C ALA A 159 6.26 -8.02 -2.92
N THR A 160 5.93 -8.57 -4.07
CA THR A 160 6.66 -8.33 -5.33
C THR A 160 5.69 -7.68 -6.28
N VAL A 161 6.10 -6.59 -6.92
CA VAL A 161 5.28 -5.86 -7.87
C VAL A 161 6.02 -5.71 -9.20
N GLU A 162 5.26 -5.65 -10.28
CA GLU A 162 5.78 -5.46 -11.62
C GLU A 162 5.22 -4.16 -12.19
N ILE A 163 6.10 -3.31 -12.69
CA ILE A 163 5.72 -2.09 -13.38
C ILE A 163 6.13 -2.22 -14.84
N ALA A 164 5.21 -2.05 -15.76
CA ALA A 164 5.42 -2.13 -17.19
C ALA A 164 4.85 -0.92 -17.92
N LYS A 165 5.24 -0.68 -19.16
CA LYS A 165 4.60 0.31 -20.04
C LYS A 165 3.18 -0.10 -20.36
N TRP A 166 2.30 0.89 -20.49
CA TRP A 166 0.92 0.71 -20.90
C TRP A 166 0.45 1.85 -21.81
N GLN A 167 -0.01 1.50 -23.02
CA GLN A 167 -0.60 2.44 -23.98
C GLN A 167 0.22 3.74 -24.20
N GLY A 168 1.50 3.57 -24.55
CA GLY A 168 2.44 4.66 -24.84
C GLY A 168 3.07 5.22 -23.57
N ASP A 169 2.53 6.30 -23.04
CA ASP A 169 3.05 7.07 -21.88
C ASP A 169 2.53 6.60 -20.51
N GLY A 170 1.68 5.58 -20.49
CA GLY A 170 1.11 5.04 -19.26
C GLY A 170 1.94 3.93 -18.63
N TYR A 171 1.52 3.54 -17.44
CA TYR A 171 2.07 2.46 -16.65
C TYR A 171 1.02 1.41 -16.32
N SER A 172 1.48 0.15 -16.24
CA SER A 172 0.74 -0.97 -15.67
C SER A 172 1.46 -1.42 -14.42
N PHE A 173 0.87 -1.19 -13.28
CA PHE A 173 1.30 -1.75 -12.00
C PHE A 173 0.58 -3.08 -11.77
N LEU A 174 1.31 -4.13 -11.50
CA LEU A 174 0.78 -5.47 -11.24
C LEU A 174 1.32 -6.00 -9.92
N ASP A 175 0.43 -6.42 -9.04
CA ASP A 175 0.74 -7.32 -7.93
C ASP A 175 0.38 -8.76 -8.37
N PRO A 176 1.38 -9.60 -8.72
CA PRO A 176 1.12 -10.93 -9.25
C PRO A 176 0.47 -11.86 -8.24
N ALA A 177 0.85 -11.76 -6.95
CA ALA A 177 0.37 -12.62 -5.89
C ALA A 177 -1.13 -12.41 -5.63
N TYR A 178 -1.59 -11.18 -5.76
CA TYR A 178 -3.00 -10.85 -5.61
C TYR A 178 -3.76 -10.73 -6.93
N LYS A 179 -3.08 -10.87 -8.07
CA LYS A 179 -3.65 -10.69 -9.42
C LYS A 179 -4.36 -9.36 -9.57
N GLU A 180 -3.80 -8.33 -8.93
CA GLU A 180 -4.32 -6.97 -8.97
C GLU A 180 -3.51 -6.12 -9.93
N ARG A 181 -4.21 -5.31 -10.73
CA ARG A 181 -3.60 -4.47 -11.74
C ARG A 181 -4.21 -3.08 -11.72
N ALA A 182 -3.34 -2.07 -11.72
CA ALA A 182 -3.71 -0.69 -11.99
C ALA A 182 -3.02 -0.22 -13.27
N ASN A 183 -3.81 0.09 -14.28
CA ASN A 183 -3.32 0.72 -15.51
C ASN A 183 -3.70 2.19 -15.47
N PHE A 184 -2.75 3.09 -15.66
CA PHE A 184 -2.97 4.53 -15.60
C PHE A 184 -1.98 5.30 -16.47
N LYS A 185 -2.37 6.53 -16.85
CA LYS A 185 -1.48 7.53 -17.43
C LYS A 185 -1.28 8.66 -16.43
N LEU A 186 -0.17 9.38 -16.54
CA LEU A 186 0.15 10.50 -15.65
C LEU A 186 -0.57 11.80 -16.09
N ASP A 187 -1.86 11.70 -16.44
CA ASP A 187 -2.68 12.75 -17.07
C ASP A 187 -3.76 13.32 -16.14
N GLY A 188 -3.80 12.90 -14.88
CA GLY A 188 -4.74 13.39 -13.89
C GLY A 188 -6.16 12.84 -14.00
N LYS A 189 -6.40 11.87 -14.89
CA LYS A 189 -7.72 11.22 -15.03
C LYS A 189 -7.87 10.03 -14.08
N ASP A 190 -9.12 9.67 -13.84
CA ASP A 190 -9.47 8.50 -13.05
C ASP A 190 -9.39 7.22 -13.90
N TYR A 191 -8.66 6.23 -13.43
CA TYR A 191 -8.55 4.88 -13.99
C TYR A 191 -9.08 3.87 -12.99
N THR A 192 -9.72 2.79 -13.48
CA THR A 192 -10.27 1.75 -12.62
C THR A 192 -9.28 0.59 -12.51
N PRO A 193 -8.73 0.32 -11.31
CA PRO A 193 -7.94 -0.89 -11.08
C PRO A 193 -8.80 -2.15 -11.23
N THR A 194 -8.15 -3.27 -11.49
CA THR A 194 -8.81 -4.58 -11.62
C THR A 194 -8.16 -5.60 -10.69
N GLY A 195 -8.94 -6.59 -10.27
CA GLY A 195 -8.45 -7.69 -9.45
C GLY A 195 -9.45 -8.12 -8.38
N PRO A 196 -9.20 -9.29 -7.78
CA PRO A 196 -10.19 -9.92 -6.88
C PRO A 196 -10.42 -9.16 -5.57
N ARG A 197 -9.46 -8.30 -5.12
CA ARG A 197 -9.62 -7.52 -3.89
C ARG A 197 -10.07 -6.08 -4.15
N VAL A 198 -10.10 -5.63 -5.41
CA VAL A 198 -10.48 -4.27 -5.75
C VAL A 198 -11.96 -4.04 -5.43
N ALA A 199 -12.25 -3.10 -4.56
CA ALA A 199 -13.62 -2.76 -4.20
C ALA A 199 -14.32 -2.04 -5.37
N LYS A 200 -15.62 -2.30 -5.56
CA LYS A 200 -16.41 -1.64 -6.60
C LYS A 200 -16.45 -0.12 -6.36
N GLY A 201 -16.07 0.64 -7.38
CA GLY A 201 -16.00 2.10 -7.33
C GLY A 201 -14.64 2.63 -6.88
N THR A 202 -13.62 1.77 -6.82
CA THR A 202 -12.22 2.21 -6.66
C THR A 202 -11.73 2.83 -7.96
N THR A 203 -11.07 3.99 -7.86
CA THR A 203 -10.32 4.62 -8.94
C THR A 203 -8.95 5.04 -8.47
N VAL A 204 -8.01 5.17 -9.41
CA VAL A 204 -6.68 5.76 -9.21
C VAL A 204 -6.49 6.89 -10.20
N THR A 205 -6.02 8.03 -9.69
CA THR A 205 -5.59 9.18 -10.47
C THR A 205 -4.10 9.33 -10.29
N SER A 206 -3.36 9.71 -11.32
CA SER A 206 -1.91 9.89 -11.20
C SER A 206 -1.43 11.11 -11.94
N LYS A 207 -0.30 11.67 -11.48
CA LYS A 207 0.39 12.79 -12.11
C LYS A 207 1.90 12.61 -12.01
N LYS A 208 2.61 13.10 -13.01
CA LYS A 208 4.07 13.22 -12.98
C LYS A 208 4.44 14.45 -12.16
N ILE A 209 5.42 14.32 -11.27
CA ILE A 209 6.03 15.44 -10.55
C ILE A 209 7.34 15.82 -11.24
N ASP A 210 8.21 14.84 -11.49
CA ASP A 210 9.46 14.94 -12.25
C ASP A 210 9.81 13.58 -12.88
N ASP A 211 11.04 13.43 -13.41
CA ASP A 211 11.45 12.19 -14.08
C ASP A 211 11.64 11.00 -13.13
N HIS A 212 11.80 11.24 -11.86
CA HIS A 212 11.99 10.23 -10.82
C HIS A 212 10.84 10.17 -9.80
N THR A 213 9.80 10.99 -9.98
CA THR A 213 8.73 11.12 -9.00
C THR A 213 7.37 11.16 -9.67
N MET A 214 6.46 10.33 -9.18
CA MET A 214 5.04 10.41 -9.51
C MET A 214 4.18 10.36 -8.24
N GLU A 215 2.95 10.85 -8.35
CA GLU A 215 1.97 10.83 -7.27
C GLU A 215 0.69 10.14 -7.77
N LEU A 216 0.17 9.25 -6.93
CA LEU A 216 -1.07 8.53 -7.17
C LEU A 216 -2.08 8.89 -6.07
N THR A 217 -3.36 8.98 -6.44
CA THR A 217 -4.46 9.19 -5.49
C THR A 217 -5.49 8.10 -5.71
N TYR A 218 -5.72 7.29 -4.69
CA TYR A 218 -6.76 6.27 -4.69
C TYR A 218 -8.04 6.82 -4.06
N LYS A 219 -9.16 6.50 -4.70
CA LYS A 219 -10.49 6.90 -4.24
C LYS A 219 -11.40 5.68 -4.19
N LEU A 220 -12.31 5.67 -3.23
CA LEU A 220 -13.43 4.73 -3.18
C LEU A 220 -14.73 5.52 -3.29
N LYS A 221 -15.50 5.29 -4.36
CA LYS A 221 -16.76 6.01 -4.65
C LYS A 221 -16.57 7.54 -4.61
N GLY A 222 -15.47 8.02 -5.18
CA GLY A 222 -15.10 9.43 -5.26
C GLY A 222 -14.45 10.04 -4.01
N LYS A 223 -14.43 9.34 -2.87
CA LYS A 223 -13.75 9.80 -1.65
C LYS A 223 -12.30 9.30 -1.67
N THR A 224 -11.33 10.18 -1.49
CA THR A 224 -9.91 9.82 -1.34
C THR A 224 -9.73 8.91 -0.13
N THR A 225 -9.05 7.78 -0.33
CA THR A 225 -8.67 6.83 0.73
C THR A 225 -7.19 6.92 1.06
N GLN A 226 -6.35 7.16 0.05
CA GLN A 226 -4.91 7.33 0.22
C GLN A 226 -4.30 8.11 -0.94
N THR A 227 -3.15 8.71 -0.67
CA THR A 227 -2.24 9.25 -1.68
C THR A 227 -0.90 8.56 -1.53
N GLU A 228 -0.23 8.33 -2.65
CA GLU A 228 1.08 7.70 -2.71
C GLU A 228 2.04 8.58 -3.49
N ARG A 229 3.20 8.83 -2.94
CA ARG A 229 4.31 9.45 -3.64
C ARG A 229 5.36 8.38 -3.92
N TRP A 230 5.65 8.16 -5.19
CA TRP A 230 6.61 7.17 -5.65
C TRP A 230 7.88 7.89 -6.10
N GLU A 231 8.99 7.53 -5.51
CA GLU A 231 10.29 8.15 -5.75
C GLU A 231 11.32 7.08 -6.11
N LEU A 232 11.93 7.23 -7.29
CA LEU A 232 12.99 6.37 -7.75
C LEU A 232 14.34 6.95 -7.34
N SER A 233 15.22 6.12 -6.75
CA SER A 233 16.60 6.53 -6.45
C SER A 233 17.37 6.93 -7.73
N PRO A 234 18.36 7.82 -7.63
CA PRO A 234 19.13 8.26 -8.79
C PRO A 234 19.83 7.14 -9.57
N ASP A 235 20.16 6.03 -8.90
CA ASP A 235 20.77 4.86 -9.52
C ASP A 235 19.73 3.86 -10.06
N GLY A 236 18.44 4.17 -9.93
CA GLY A 236 17.32 3.35 -10.40
C GLY A 236 17.13 2.02 -9.68
N LYS A 237 17.77 1.79 -8.54
CA LYS A 237 17.74 0.48 -7.86
C LYS A 237 16.73 0.38 -6.73
N THR A 238 16.26 1.51 -6.24
CA THR A 238 15.31 1.59 -5.12
C THR A 238 14.09 2.41 -5.53
N LEU A 239 12.90 1.90 -5.26
CA LEU A 239 11.63 2.61 -5.37
C LEU A 239 11.07 2.82 -3.97
N THR A 240 10.86 4.06 -3.59
CA THR A 240 10.23 4.43 -2.32
C THR A 240 8.80 4.87 -2.58
N GLN A 241 7.85 4.28 -1.86
CA GLN A 241 6.45 4.69 -1.84
C GLN A 241 6.14 5.29 -0.47
N THR A 242 5.83 6.57 -0.42
CA THR A 242 5.31 7.23 0.78
C THR A 242 3.80 7.28 0.67
N ILE A 243 3.12 6.54 1.53
CA ILE A 243 1.67 6.32 1.51
C ILE A 243 1.04 7.13 2.65
N THR A 244 0.19 8.07 2.31
CA THR A 244 -0.60 8.85 3.26
C THR A 244 -2.06 8.40 3.20
N PHE A 245 -2.55 7.78 4.26
CA PHE A 245 -3.95 7.38 4.37
C PHE A 245 -4.82 8.54 4.87
N ALA A 246 -6.05 8.62 4.38
CA ALA A 246 -6.97 9.66 4.77
C ALA A 246 -7.25 9.60 6.29
N GLY A 247 -7.05 10.73 6.98
CA GLY A 247 -7.25 10.85 8.43
C GLY A 247 -6.14 10.23 9.29
N VAL A 248 -5.04 9.76 8.70
CA VAL A 248 -3.86 9.25 9.42
C VAL A 248 -2.75 10.29 9.42
N ASN A 249 -2.18 10.56 10.58
CA ASN A 249 -1.19 11.64 10.74
C ASN A 249 0.21 11.29 10.25
N LYS A 250 0.57 10.00 10.29
CA LYS A 250 1.89 9.53 9.85
C LYS A 250 1.78 8.74 8.55
N PRO A 251 2.67 8.95 7.58
CA PRO A 251 2.72 8.11 6.39
C PRO A 251 3.33 6.74 6.72
N GLU A 252 2.95 5.75 5.94
CA GLU A 252 3.67 4.50 5.77
C GLU A 252 4.72 4.71 4.68
N VAL A 253 5.90 4.11 4.83
CA VAL A 253 6.97 4.18 3.82
C VAL A 253 7.37 2.77 3.41
N ASP A 254 7.05 2.43 2.19
CA ASP A 254 7.43 1.17 1.56
C ASP A 254 8.65 1.37 0.68
N VAL A 255 9.68 0.58 0.91
CA VAL A 255 10.91 0.60 0.13
C VAL A 255 11.05 -0.70 -0.64
N TYR A 256 11.18 -0.60 -1.95
CA TYR A 256 11.35 -1.75 -2.84
C TYR A 256 12.73 -1.74 -3.46
N ASP A 257 13.36 -2.89 -3.51
CA ASP A 257 14.59 -3.11 -4.25
C ASP A 257 14.26 -3.70 -5.63
N ARG A 258 14.94 -3.20 -6.67
CA ARG A 258 14.83 -3.71 -8.05
C ARG A 258 15.37 -5.13 -8.12
N GLN A 259 14.67 -6.00 -8.86
CA GLN A 259 15.05 -7.39 -9.06
C GLN A 259 15.77 -7.63 -10.38
#